data_f7b574aad2fc328f6589db4684ba72fc
#
_entry.id   f7b574aad2fc328f6589db4684ba72fc
#
_cell.length_a   1.000
_cell.length_b   1.000
_cell.length_c   1.000
_cell.angle_alpha   90.00
_cell.angle_beta   90.00
_cell.angle_gamma   90.00
#
_symmetry.space_group_name_H-M   'P 1'
#
loop_
_entity.id
_entity.type
_entity.pdbx_description
1 polymer ?
#
loop_
_entity_poly.entity_id
_entity_poly.type
_entity_poly.pdbx_seq_one_letter_code
_entity_poly.pdbx_strand_id
1 'polypeptide(L)'
;MDKYILAIDQGTTSTRAFLFDHEGNLMFSAVRNVTCLYPKPGWVEQDALQLWVSVIDVVNELLVISHKTMDDIAAIGITNQRETTIIWDRKTGRPIYNAVVWQSRQSLPYCQKIAKYRDLIHKKTGLLINPYFSASKVRYILDKVAGAQKRAEAGELMFGTVDTWIIYNMTKGKVHATD
;
A
#
# COMPACT_ATOMS: atom_id res chain seq x y z
N MET A 1 -8.77 -32.64 1.23
CA MET A 1 -7.54 -31.96 0.80
C MET A 1 -7.22 -30.93 1.85
N ASP A 2 -5.99 -30.91 2.32
CA ASP A 2 -5.54 -29.95 3.33
C ASP A 2 -5.52 -28.57 2.69
N LYS A 3 -6.13 -27.59 3.36
CA LYS A 3 -6.16 -26.21 2.95
C LYS A 3 -5.07 -25.42 3.67
N TYR A 4 -4.53 -24.43 2.98
CA TYR A 4 -3.42 -23.60 3.47
C TYR A 4 -3.86 -22.14 3.62
N ILE A 5 -3.13 -21.38 4.43
CA ILE A 5 -3.26 -19.95 4.55
C ILE A 5 -2.07 -19.30 3.85
N LEU A 6 -2.34 -18.40 2.91
CA LEU A 6 -1.36 -17.55 2.27
C LEU A 6 -1.28 -16.23 3.02
N ALA A 7 -0.12 -15.89 3.59
CA ALA A 7 0.12 -14.59 4.20
C ALA A 7 1.07 -13.76 3.31
N ILE A 8 0.68 -12.52 3.02
CA ILE A 8 1.46 -11.56 2.23
C ILE A 8 1.91 -10.43 3.15
N ASP A 9 3.22 -10.20 3.22
CA ASP A 9 3.84 -9.08 3.93
C ASP A 9 4.52 -8.16 2.90
N GLN A 10 3.87 -7.04 2.60
CA GLN A 10 4.41 -6.04 1.70
C GLN A 10 5.14 -4.94 2.50
N GLY A 11 6.43 -5.12 2.71
CA GLY A 11 7.29 -4.16 3.43
C GLY A 11 7.89 -3.07 2.56
N THR A 12 8.66 -2.18 3.18
CA THR A 12 9.31 -1.05 2.49
C THR A 12 10.46 -1.51 1.59
N THR A 13 11.18 -2.56 1.98
CA THR A 13 12.38 -3.05 1.26
C THR A 13 12.15 -4.39 0.57
N SER A 14 11.12 -5.10 0.93
CA SER A 14 10.80 -6.42 0.35
C SER A 14 9.33 -6.74 0.48
N THR A 15 8.82 -7.51 -0.47
CA THR A 15 7.55 -8.23 -0.41
C THR A 15 7.82 -9.68 -0.10
N ARG A 16 7.05 -10.28 0.79
CA ARG A 16 7.17 -11.68 1.21
C ARG A 16 5.82 -12.37 1.11
N ALA A 17 5.87 -13.65 0.78
CA ALA A 17 4.72 -14.54 0.87
C ALA A 17 5.09 -15.75 1.72
N PHE A 18 4.14 -16.18 2.55
CA PHE A 18 4.30 -17.32 3.46
C PHE A 18 3.12 -18.26 3.29
N LEU A 19 3.38 -19.56 3.31
CA LEU A 19 2.36 -20.60 3.27
C LEU A 19 2.33 -21.33 4.61
N PHE A 20 1.19 -21.29 5.27
CA PHE A 20 0.97 -21.96 6.54
C PHE A 20 -0.01 -23.12 6.37
N ASP A 21 0.21 -24.21 7.10
CA ASP A 21 -0.77 -25.29 7.23
C ASP A 21 -1.90 -24.92 8.19
N HIS A 22 -2.82 -25.87 8.41
CA HIS A 22 -3.97 -25.68 9.32
C HIS A 22 -3.58 -25.65 10.81
N GLU A 23 -2.38 -26.12 11.15
CA GLU A 23 -1.83 -26.06 12.50
C GLU A 23 -1.06 -24.77 12.77
N GLY A 24 -0.85 -23.93 11.73
CA GLY A 24 -0.11 -22.66 11.81
C GLY A 24 1.40 -22.83 11.63
N ASN A 25 1.88 -23.99 11.16
CA ASN A 25 3.28 -24.19 10.85
C ASN A 25 3.64 -23.51 9.51
N LEU A 26 4.76 -22.81 9.48
CA LEU A 26 5.30 -22.23 8.25
C LEU A 26 5.89 -23.35 7.37
N MET A 27 5.27 -23.56 6.21
CA MET A 27 5.68 -24.59 5.25
C MET A 27 6.66 -24.07 4.21
N PHE A 28 6.37 -22.92 3.61
CA PHE A 28 7.17 -22.32 2.54
C PHE A 28 7.16 -20.80 2.65
N SER A 29 8.20 -20.17 2.11
CA SER A 29 8.27 -18.72 1.98
C SER A 29 8.98 -18.30 0.69
N ALA A 30 8.58 -17.14 0.16
CA ALA A 30 9.23 -16.48 -0.97
C ALA A 30 9.42 -15.00 -0.67
N VAL A 31 10.46 -14.38 -1.26
CA VAL A 31 10.78 -12.96 -1.03
C VAL A 31 11.24 -12.28 -2.32
N ARG A 32 10.81 -11.02 -2.50
CA ARG A 32 11.30 -10.11 -3.55
C ARG A 32 11.69 -8.76 -2.96
N ASN A 33 12.82 -8.25 -3.36
CA ASN A 33 13.24 -6.91 -2.99
C ASN A 33 12.40 -5.87 -3.73
N VAL A 34 12.11 -4.77 -3.05
CA VAL A 34 11.39 -3.61 -3.59
C VAL A 34 12.31 -2.40 -3.53
N THR A 35 12.32 -1.61 -4.60
CA THR A 35 13.20 -0.44 -4.72
C THR A 35 12.51 0.83 -4.25
N CYS A 36 13.17 1.60 -3.39
CA CYS A 36 12.79 2.97 -3.07
C CYS A 36 13.47 3.95 -4.03
N LEU A 37 12.74 4.99 -4.39
CA LEU A 37 13.20 6.13 -5.17
C LEU A 37 13.45 7.30 -4.21
N TYR A 38 14.54 8.03 -4.43
CA TYR A 38 14.94 9.18 -3.60
C TYR A 38 15.05 10.46 -4.45
N PRO A 39 13.91 11.06 -4.88
CA PRO A 39 13.92 12.19 -5.83
C PRO A 39 14.65 13.42 -5.29
N LYS A 40 14.64 13.63 -3.96
CA LYS A 40 15.32 14.72 -3.25
C LYS A 40 15.71 14.26 -1.83
N PRO A 41 16.63 14.94 -1.16
CA PRO A 41 16.95 14.65 0.23
C PRO A 41 15.72 14.61 1.13
N GLY A 42 15.50 13.50 1.84
CA GLY A 42 14.36 13.27 2.72
C GLY A 42 13.04 12.89 2.00
N TRP A 43 13.05 12.77 0.69
CA TRP A 43 11.91 12.27 -0.08
C TRP A 43 12.08 10.79 -0.40
N VAL A 44 11.05 10.01 -0.19
CA VAL A 44 11.06 8.58 -0.47
C VAL A 44 9.77 8.21 -1.17
N GLU A 45 9.90 7.61 -2.33
CA GLU A 45 8.80 7.18 -3.18
C GLU A 45 9.01 5.73 -3.63
N GLN A 46 7.95 5.08 -4.07
CA GLN A 46 8.00 3.78 -4.74
C GLN A 46 7.05 3.77 -5.93
N ASP A 47 7.37 2.98 -6.94
CA ASP A 47 6.45 2.71 -8.03
C ASP A 47 5.36 1.74 -7.53
N ALA A 48 4.10 2.21 -7.49
CA ALA A 48 2.98 1.41 -7.01
C ALA A 48 2.69 0.19 -7.90
N LEU A 49 3.01 0.24 -9.20
CA LEU A 49 2.89 -0.92 -10.08
C LEU A 49 3.95 -1.96 -9.75
N GLN A 50 5.18 -1.55 -9.42
CA GLN A 50 6.21 -2.48 -8.97
C GLN A 50 5.86 -3.14 -7.63
N LEU A 51 5.21 -2.41 -6.71
CA LEU A 51 4.67 -3.02 -5.47
C LEU A 51 3.70 -4.15 -5.80
N TRP A 52 2.77 -3.93 -6.71
CA TRP A 52 1.81 -4.95 -7.15
C TRP A 52 2.50 -6.13 -7.86
N VAL A 53 3.42 -5.85 -8.78
CA VAL A 53 4.18 -6.91 -9.48
C VAL A 53 4.96 -7.77 -8.49
N SER A 54 5.60 -7.17 -7.48
CA SER A 54 6.33 -7.92 -6.46
C SER A 54 5.44 -8.89 -5.67
N VAL A 55 4.17 -8.54 -5.45
CA VAL A 55 3.17 -9.44 -4.82
C VAL A 55 2.86 -10.63 -5.74
N ILE A 56 2.62 -10.37 -7.03
CA ILE A 56 2.40 -11.44 -8.01
C ILE A 56 3.59 -12.40 -8.04
N ASP A 57 4.80 -11.85 -8.11
CA ASP A 57 6.04 -12.62 -8.21
C ASP A 57 6.25 -13.54 -7.00
N VAL A 58 6.10 -13.03 -5.77
CA VAL A 58 6.30 -13.85 -4.58
C VAL A 58 5.21 -14.91 -4.42
N VAL A 59 3.96 -14.60 -4.78
CA VAL A 59 2.86 -15.57 -4.72
C VAL A 59 3.08 -16.67 -5.76
N ASN A 60 3.42 -16.33 -6.99
CA ASN A 60 3.70 -17.33 -8.03
C ASN A 60 4.88 -18.22 -7.65
N GLU A 61 5.99 -17.63 -7.18
CA GLU A 61 7.14 -18.40 -6.72
C GLU A 61 6.76 -19.36 -5.58
N LEU A 62 6.00 -18.86 -4.59
CA LEU A 62 5.56 -19.67 -3.46
C LEU A 62 4.72 -20.87 -3.91
N LEU A 63 3.79 -20.69 -4.85
CA LEU A 63 2.97 -21.76 -5.40
C LEU A 63 3.82 -22.80 -6.16
N VAL A 64 4.81 -22.33 -6.93
CA VAL A 64 5.74 -23.22 -7.65
C VAL A 64 6.56 -24.07 -6.71
N ILE A 65 7.24 -23.45 -5.72
CA ILE A 65 8.14 -24.21 -4.81
C ILE A 65 7.39 -25.13 -3.84
N SER A 66 6.13 -24.79 -3.54
CA SER A 66 5.26 -25.62 -2.68
C SER A 66 4.53 -26.73 -3.45
N HIS A 67 4.56 -26.71 -4.77
CA HIS A 67 3.76 -27.59 -5.63
C HIS A 67 2.25 -27.47 -5.32
N LYS A 68 1.79 -26.26 -4.95
CA LYS A 68 0.39 -25.94 -4.65
C LYS A 68 -0.21 -25.02 -5.72
N THR A 69 -1.53 -24.96 -5.71
CA THR A 69 -2.31 -24.06 -6.58
C THR A 69 -3.16 -23.13 -5.73
N MET A 70 -3.80 -22.13 -6.33
CA MET A 70 -4.74 -21.27 -5.60
C MET A 70 -5.95 -22.02 -5.05
N ASP A 71 -6.29 -23.18 -5.62
CA ASP A 71 -7.38 -24.04 -5.12
C ASP A 71 -7.03 -24.68 -3.77
N ASP A 72 -5.77 -24.78 -3.42
CA ASP A 72 -5.30 -25.27 -2.12
C ASP A 72 -5.36 -24.19 -1.03
N ILE A 73 -5.55 -22.92 -1.39
CA ILE A 73 -5.57 -21.77 -0.47
C ILE A 73 -6.98 -21.56 0.07
N ALA A 74 -7.11 -21.61 1.41
CA ALA A 74 -8.38 -21.36 2.10
C ALA A 74 -8.65 -19.87 2.30
N ALA A 75 -7.59 -19.10 2.62
CA ALA A 75 -7.68 -17.66 2.85
C ALA A 75 -6.35 -16.97 2.58
N ILE A 76 -6.41 -15.64 2.33
CA ILE A 76 -5.25 -14.77 2.14
C ILE A 76 -5.29 -13.71 3.23
N GLY A 77 -4.20 -13.63 4.02
CA GLY A 77 -3.95 -12.52 4.95
C GLY A 77 -2.97 -11.54 4.33
N ILE A 78 -3.19 -10.24 4.54
CA ILE A 78 -2.33 -9.19 4.00
C ILE A 78 -1.89 -8.28 5.14
N THR A 79 -0.58 -8.06 5.27
CA THR A 79 -0.01 -6.95 6.03
C THR A 79 0.88 -6.11 5.13
N ASN A 80 1.11 -4.86 5.51
CA ASN A 80 1.82 -3.93 4.64
C ASN A 80 2.64 -2.88 5.41
N GLN A 81 3.49 -2.16 4.69
CA GLN A 81 4.09 -0.90 5.14
C GLN A 81 2.99 0.13 5.34
N ARG A 82 2.58 0.36 6.59
CA ARG A 82 1.50 1.29 6.94
C ARG A 82 1.80 2.71 6.48
N GLU A 83 0.78 3.53 6.25
CA GLU A 83 0.84 4.96 5.91
C GLU A 83 1.46 5.30 4.54
N THR A 84 2.04 4.36 3.82
CA THR A 84 2.46 4.58 2.43
C THR A 84 1.22 4.81 1.59
N THR A 85 1.19 5.97 0.91
CA THR A 85 0.00 6.54 0.28
C THR A 85 0.03 6.36 -1.21
N ILE A 86 -1.05 5.81 -1.78
CA ILE A 86 -1.24 5.63 -3.21
C ILE A 86 -2.56 6.28 -3.63
N ILE A 87 -2.54 7.02 -4.74
CA ILE A 87 -3.75 7.55 -5.39
C ILE A 87 -3.77 7.07 -6.83
N TRP A 88 -4.92 6.55 -7.27
CA TRP A 88 -5.06 6.01 -8.62
C TRP A 88 -6.38 6.42 -9.26
N ASP A 89 -6.40 6.37 -10.57
CA ASP A 89 -7.58 6.60 -11.38
C ASP A 89 -8.56 5.43 -11.23
N ARG A 90 -9.79 5.71 -10.85
CA ARG A 90 -10.84 4.71 -10.60
C ARG A 90 -11.16 3.86 -11.83
N LYS A 91 -11.15 4.47 -13.02
CA LYS A 91 -11.56 3.81 -14.26
C LYS A 91 -10.47 2.92 -14.84
N THR A 92 -9.22 3.40 -14.77
CA THR A 92 -8.08 2.71 -15.40
C THR A 92 -7.27 1.87 -14.44
N GLY A 93 -7.42 2.08 -13.12
CA GLY A 93 -6.60 1.46 -12.08
C GLY A 93 -5.15 1.95 -12.07
N ARG A 94 -4.81 3.03 -12.81
CA ARG A 94 -3.43 3.52 -12.91
C ARG A 94 -3.12 4.53 -11.81
N PRO A 95 -2.01 4.37 -11.08
CA PRO A 95 -1.53 5.38 -10.15
C PRO A 95 -1.29 6.72 -10.86
N ILE A 96 -1.72 7.83 -10.23
CA ILE A 96 -1.52 9.19 -10.79
C ILE A 96 -0.19 9.79 -10.36
N TYR A 97 0.46 9.19 -9.37
CA TYR A 97 1.76 9.57 -8.81
C TYR A 97 2.42 8.33 -8.19
N ASN A 98 3.73 8.39 -7.93
CA ASN A 98 4.40 7.34 -7.16
C ASN A 98 3.78 7.20 -5.76
N ALA A 99 3.85 6.01 -5.19
CA ALA A 99 3.51 5.79 -3.80
C ALA A 99 4.42 6.63 -2.91
N VAL A 100 3.84 7.49 -2.08
CA VAL A 100 4.60 8.31 -1.12
C VAL A 100 4.81 7.50 0.15
N VAL A 101 6.06 7.08 0.37
CA VAL A 101 6.42 6.16 1.45
C VAL A 101 6.26 6.82 2.83
N TRP A 102 5.92 6.04 3.86
CA TRP A 102 5.67 6.48 5.22
C TRP A 102 6.79 7.34 5.83
N GLN A 103 8.04 7.07 5.48
CA GLN A 103 9.22 7.79 5.97
C GLN A 103 9.51 9.08 5.19
N SER A 104 8.79 9.34 4.08
CA SER A 104 9.01 10.53 3.25
C SER A 104 8.61 11.82 3.96
N ARG A 105 9.44 12.84 3.85
CA ARG A 105 9.22 14.17 4.43
C ARG A 105 8.64 15.18 3.44
N GLN A 106 8.33 14.76 2.20
CA GLN A 106 7.87 15.66 1.13
C GLN A 106 6.55 16.40 1.45
N SER A 107 5.71 15.83 2.32
CA SER A 107 4.47 16.45 2.78
C SER A 107 4.62 17.34 4.03
N LEU A 108 5.83 17.50 4.58
CA LEU A 108 6.07 18.32 5.76
C LEU A 108 5.54 19.77 5.67
N PRO A 109 5.64 20.48 4.53
CA PRO A 109 5.07 21.84 4.40
C PRO A 109 3.55 21.89 4.66
N TYR A 110 2.81 20.81 4.35
CA TYR A 110 1.38 20.73 4.64
C TYR A 110 1.10 20.55 6.13
N CYS A 111 1.91 19.76 6.81
CA CYS A 111 1.84 19.63 8.26
C CYS A 111 2.08 20.98 8.95
N GLN A 112 3.04 21.76 8.47
CA GLN A 112 3.32 23.10 9.01
C GLN A 112 2.14 24.07 8.81
N LYS A 113 1.46 24.05 7.64
CA LYS A 113 0.29 24.89 7.37
C LYS A 113 -0.88 24.63 8.33
N ILE A 114 -1.05 23.41 8.78
CA ILE A 114 -2.16 23.00 9.68
C ILE A 114 -1.74 22.94 11.16
N ALA A 115 -0.53 23.36 11.51
CA ALA A 115 -0.01 23.26 12.87
C ALA A 115 -0.90 23.94 13.94
N LYS A 116 -1.61 25.02 13.56
CA LYS A 116 -2.58 25.71 14.43
C LYS A 116 -3.77 24.84 14.87
N TYR A 117 -4.04 23.75 14.19
CA TYR A 117 -5.12 22.81 14.50
C TYR A 117 -4.65 21.59 15.32
N ARG A 118 -3.42 21.62 15.84
CA ARG A 118 -2.80 20.46 16.52
C ARG A 118 -3.69 19.87 17.60
N ASP A 119 -4.19 20.71 18.50
CA ASP A 119 -4.97 20.24 19.65
C ASP A 119 -6.32 19.67 19.23
N LEU A 120 -6.97 20.27 18.21
CA LEU A 120 -8.20 19.74 17.63
C LEU A 120 -7.99 18.38 16.97
N ILE A 121 -6.93 18.24 16.19
CA ILE A 121 -6.60 16.98 15.50
C ILE A 121 -6.26 15.91 16.54
N HIS A 122 -5.40 16.24 17.51
CA HIS A 122 -5.06 15.30 18.57
C HIS A 122 -6.29 14.85 19.37
N LYS A 123 -7.16 15.76 19.75
CA LYS A 123 -8.41 15.44 20.45
C LYS A 123 -9.30 14.48 19.67
N LYS A 124 -9.38 14.64 18.33
CA LYS A 124 -10.25 13.83 17.47
C LYS A 124 -9.67 12.48 17.06
N THR A 125 -8.35 12.37 16.94
CA THR A 125 -7.69 11.22 16.33
C THR A 125 -6.71 10.51 17.26
N GLY A 126 -6.28 11.14 18.35
CA GLY A 126 -5.16 10.69 19.17
C GLY A 126 -3.79 10.87 18.53
N LEU A 127 -3.73 11.38 17.28
CA LEU A 127 -2.51 11.48 16.50
C LEU A 127 -1.90 12.89 16.56
N LEU A 128 -0.58 12.96 16.38
CA LEU A 128 0.13 14.21 16.19
C LEU A 128 0.14 14.58 14.69
N ILE A 129 0.25 15.89 14.38
CA ILE A 129 0.48 16.33 13.00
C ILE A 129 1.91 15.92 12.60
N ASN A 130 2.03 14.97 11.67
CA ASN A 130 3.31 14.44 11.23
C ASN A 130 3.22 13.98 9.76
N PRO A 131 4.25 14.21 8.93
CA PRO A 131 4.28 13.72 7.55
C PRO A 131 4.28 12.18 7.44
N TYR A 132 4.47 11.47 8.55
CA TYR A 132 4.30 10.03 8.65
C TYR A 132 2.90 9.60 8.20
N PHE A 133 1.84 10.30 8.64
CA PHE A 133 0.46 9.94 8.38
C PHE A 133 0.01 10.30 6.96
N SER A 134 -0.94 9.52 6.42
CA SER A 134 -1.37 9.56 5.02
C SER A 134 -2.00 10.88 4.58
N ALA A 135 -2.76 11.56 5.45
CA ALA A 135 -3.55 12.74 5.07
C ALA A 135 -2.71 13.85 4.41
N SER A 136 -1.52 14.15 4.94
CA SER A 136 -0.64 15.16 4.36
C SER A 136 -0.05 14.74 3.01
N LYS A 137 0.18 13.45 2.81
CA LYS A 137 0.66 12.87 1.54
C LYS A 137 -0.42 12.91 0.46
N VAL A 138 -1.68 12.61 0.84
CA VAL A 138 -2.84 12.79 -0.07
C VAL A 138 -2.89 14.23 -0.56
N ARG A 139 -2.84 15.20 0.36
CA ARG A 139 -2.85 16.63 -0.01
C ARG A 139 -1.68 16.98 -0.92
N TYR A 140 -0.49 16.48 -0.62
CA TYR A 140 0.70 16.69 -1.46
C TYR A 140 0.47 16.19 -2.90
N ILE A 141 0.00 14.95 -3.06
CA ILE A 141 -0.23 14.34 -4.40
C ILE A 141 -1.28 15.14 -5.19
N LEU A 142 -2.40 15.52 -4.54
CA LEU A 142 -3.47 16.26 -5.20
C LEU A 142 -3.03 17.65 -5.65
N ASP A 143 -2.12 18.30 -4.93
CA ASP A 143 -1.56 19.60 -5.34
C ASP A 143 -0.45 19.45 -6.40
N LYS A 144 0.27 18.32 -6.37
CA LYS A 144 1.39 18.07 -7.28
C LYS A 144 0.95 17.69 -8.69
N VAL A 145 -0.14 16.93 -8.80
CA VAL A 145 -0.65 16.43 -10.09
C VAL A 145 -1.71 17.39 -10.62
N ALA A 146 -1.48 17.95 -11.80
CA ALA A 146 -2.38 18.90 -12.42
C ALA A 146 -3.81 18.32 -12.57
N GLY A 147 -4.81 19.07 -12.08
CA GLY A 147 -6.22 18.68 -12.13
C GLY A 147 -6.65 17.59 -11.16
N ALA A 148 -5.73 17.00 -10.37
CA ALA A 148 -6.06 15.89 -9.48
C ALA A 148 -7.11 16.27 -8.43
N GLN A 149 -7.08 17.49 -7.87
CA GLN A 149 -8.09 17.96 -6.92
C GLN A 149 -9.51 17.88 -7.51
N LYS A 150 -9.70 18.43 -8.71
CA LYS A 150 -11.02 18.41 -9.38
C LYS A 150 -11.48 16.98 -9.68
N ARG A 151 -10.58 16.14 -10.13
CA ARG A 151 -10.86 14.71 -10.38
C ARG A 151 -11.23 13.96 -9.12
N ALA A 152 -10.57 14.25 -7.99
CA ALA A 152 -10.91 13.68 -6.69
C ALA A 152 -12.31 14.11 -6.24
N GLU A 153 -12.67 15.40 -6.37
CA GLU A 153 -13.99 15.93 -6.06
C GLU A 153 -15.10 15.34 -6.96
N ALA A 154 -14.76 15.03 -8.22
CA ALA A 154 -15.65 14.34 -9.15
C ALA A 154 -15.76 12.83 -8.89
N GLY A 155 -15.03 12.28 -7.89
CA GLY A 155 -15.04 10.86 -7.57
C GLY A 155 -14.30 9.96 -8.58
N GLU A 156 -13.44 10.54 -9.42
CA GLU A 156 -12.67 9.83 -10.43
C GLU A 156 -11.39 9.18 -9.88
N LEU A 157 -10.95 9.60 -8.70
CA LEU A 157 -9.76 9.09 -8.05
C LEU A 157 -10.11 8.24 -6.83
N MET A 158 -9.26 7.29 -6.56
CA MET A 158 -9.29 6.44 -5.36
C MET A 158 -8.00 6.63 -4.57
N PHE A 159 -8.10 6.52 -3.27
CA PHE A 159 -6.98 6.56 -2.33
C PHE A 159 -6.92 5.28 -1.52
N GLY A 160 -5.72 4.83 -1.19
CA GLY A 160 -5.50 3.75 -0.23
C GLY A 160 -4.08 3.70 0.29
N THR A 161 -3.90 2.93 1.33
CA THR A 161 -2.62 2.38 1.75
C THR A 161 -2.29 1.16 0.89
N VAL A 162 -1.16 0.52 1.13
CA VAL A 162 -0.70 -0.55 0.23
C VAL A 162 -1.59 -1.78 0.29
N ASP A 163 -2.18 -2.12 1.44
CA ASP A 163 -3.17 -3.18 1.58
C ASP A 163 -4.38 -2.96 0.66
N THR A 164 -4.97 -1.75 0.70
CA THR A 164 -6.06 -1.36 -0.19
C THR A 164 -5.68 -1.50 -1.66
N TRP A 165 -4.47 -1.07 -2.02
CA TRP A 165 -3.94 -1.19 -3.38
C TRP A 165 -3.81 -2.63 -3.83
N ILE A 166 -3.30 -3.52 -2.95
CA ILE A 166 -3.18 -4.95 -3.22
C ILE A 166 -4.56 -5.58 -3.39
N ILE A 167 -5.50 -5.34 -2.47
CA ILE A 167 -6.88 -5.87 -2.52
C ILE A 167 -7.58 -5.41 -3.80
N TYR A 168 -7.45 -4.12 -4.14
CA TYR A 168 -8.04 -3.57 -5.36
C TYR A 168 -7.54 -4.29 -6.61
N ASN A 169 -6.24 -4.53 -6.73
CA ASN A 169 -5.65 -5.22 -7.87
C ASN A 169 -6.00 -6.72 -7.89
N MET A 170 -5.94 -7.41 -6.75
CA MET A 170 -6.34 -8.82 -6.64
C MET A 170 -7.78 -9.06 -7.05
N THR A 171 -8.66 -8.10 -6.78
CA THR A 171 -10.09 -8.18 -7.09
C THR A 171 -10.46 -7.54 -8.43
N LYS A 172 -9.47 -7.13 -9.23
CA LYS A 172 -9.68 -6.44 -10.52
C LYS A 172 -10.58 -5.21 -10.38
N GLY A 173 -10.34 -4.42 -9.33
CA GLY A 173 -11.06 -3.18 -9.06
C GLY A 173 -12.44 -3.33 -8.39
N LYS A 174 -12.84 -4.55 -8.02
CA LYS A 174 -14.18 -4.80 -7.44
C LYS A 174 -14.27 -4.43 -5.95
N VAL A 175 -13.16 -4.52 -5.22
CA VAL A 175 -13.13 -4.25 -3.77
C VAL A 175 -12.17 -3.11 -3.47
N HIS A 176 -12.65 -2.14 -2.69
CA HIS A 176 -11.88 -1.03 -2.13
C HIS A 176 -12.09 -1.05 -0.63
N ALA A 177 -11.17 -1.66 0.09
CA ALA A 177 -11.25 -1.90 1.52
C ALA A 177 -9.88 -1.77 2.19
N THR A 178 -9.88 -1.49 3.47
CA THR A 178 -8.74 -1.53 4.40
C THR A 178 -9.19 -2.11 5.72
N ASP A 179 -8.26 -2.43 6.63
CA ASP A 179 -8.54 -2.80 8.01
C ASP A 179 -8.90 -1.57 8.88
#